data_cafd45769bda99154c545af810c87947
#
_entry.id   cafd45769bda99154c545af810c87947
#
_cell.length_a   1.000
_cell.length_b   1.000
_cell.length_c   1.000
_cell.angle_alpha   90.00
_cell.angle_beta   90.00
_cell.angle_gamma   90.00
#
_symmetry.space_group_name_H-M   'P 1'
#
loop_
_entity.id
_entity.type
_entity.pdbx_description
1 polymer ?
#
loop_
_entity_poly.entity_id
_entity_poly.type
_entity_poly.pdbx_seq_one_letter_code
_entity_poly.pdbx_strand_id
1 'polypeptide(L)'
;DICGIDVMTTDISKPLSETGGAVLEVNAGPGFRMHLAPTEGLPRNVAAPVIDKLFPPGSTSRIPIVAISGTNGKTTTTRLIAHMAKMKGFKVGYTTSDGVYIQNRLLMTGDCTGPASAEFVLRDPTVNFAVLESARGGLLRAGLGFKHCDIGIVTNVAADHLGLKGIHTVEQLAKVKGVIPETVLPDGTAILNADDDLVYAMRKNVECNVALFSLDENNPRIKAMQKRGGLSAIYENGYITICRGEWKMRVIQAVNVPLTYGGKAT
;
A
#
# COMPACT_ATOMS: atom_id res chain seq x y z
N ASP A 1 12.41 -0.71 -22.47
CA ASP A 1 11.15 -0.83 -23.23
C ASP A 1 11.15 -2.13 -24.01
N ILE A 2 9.98 -2.66 -24.30
CA ILE A 2 9.74 -3.93 -25.00
C ILE A 2 8.82 -3.61 -26.16
N CYS A 3 9.17 -4.11 -27.36
CA CYS A 3 8.32 -3.97 -28.53
C CYS A 3 8.31 -5.26 -29.34
N GLY A 4 7.26 -5.47 -30.13
CA GLY A 4 7.19 -6.46 -31.17
C GLY A 4 7.56 -5.79 -32.49
N ILE A 5 8.37 -6.46 -33.31
CA ILE A 5 8.77 -5.96 -34.60
C ILE A 5 8.37 -6.99 -35.67
N ASP A 6 7.50 -6.60 -36.57
CA ASP A 6 7.12 -7.42 -37.73
C ASP A 6 8.06 -7.10 -38.91
N VAL A 7 8.72 -8.13 -39.42
CA VAL A 7 9.68 -7.99 -40.49
C VAL A 7 9.32 -8.92 -41.66
N MET A 8 9.57 -8.45 -42.86
CA MET A 8 9.49 -9.25 -44.08
C MET A 8 10.89 -9.43 -44.66
N THR A 9 11.29 -10.67 -44.85
CA THR A 9 12.61 -11.01 -45.40
C THR A 9 12.53 -12.37 -46.11
N THR A 10 13.43 -12.58 -47.05
CA THR A 10 13.59 -13.88 -47.72
C THR A 10 14.46 -14.85 -46.94
N ASP A 11 15.29 -14.34 -46.01
CA ASP A 11 16.17 -15.14 -45.17
C ASP A 11 16.40 -14.41 -43.82
N ILE A 12 15.80 -14.93 -42.74
CA ILE A 12 15.92 -14.35 -41.40
C ILE A 12 17.32 -14.51 -40.78
N SER A 13 18.15 -15.38 -41.31
CA SER A 13 19.53 -15.59 -40.83
C SER A 13 20.52 -14.54 -41.31
N LYS A 14 20.12 -13.69 -42.22
CA LYS A 14 20.92 -12.62 -42.79
C LYS A 14 20.41 -11.23 -42.44
N PRO A 15 21.28 -10.21 -42.43
CA PRO A 15 20.87 -8.84 -42.29
C PRO A 15 19.79 -8.42 -43.30
N LEU A 16 18.81 -7.63 -42.88
CA LEU A 16 17.74 -7.15 -43.78
C LEU A 16 18.27 -6.37 -44.98
N SER A 17 19.41 -5.66 -44.81
CA SER A 17 20.07 -4.94 -45.91
C SER A 17 20.60 -5.85 -47.02
N GLU A 18 20.91 -7.11 -46.74
CA GLU A 18 21.41 -8.09 -47.71
C GLU A 18 20.27 -8.86 -48.38
N THR A 19 19.14 -8.98 -47.71
CA THR A 19 17.98 -9.74 -48.19
C THR A 19 16.93 -8.86 -48.87
N GLY A 20 17.11 -7.55 -48.88
CA GLY A 20 16.10 -6.59 -49.29
C GLY A 20 14.88 -6.58 -48.39
N GLY A 21 15.05 -7.05 -47.15
CA GLY A 21 13.99 -7.10 -46.13
C GLY A 21 13.60 -5.74 -45.61
N ALA A 22 12.40 -5.66 -45.00
CA ALA A 22 11.86 -4.43 -44.42
C ALA A 22 11.16 -4.70 -43.10
N VAL A 23 11.19 -3.69 -42.24
CA VAL A 23 10.34 -3.63 -41.04
C VAL A 23 8.96 -3.14 -41.47
N LEU A 24 7.92 -3.90 -41.19
CA LEU A 24 6.53 -3.58 -41.52
C LEU A 24 5.85 -2.81 -40.42
N GLU A 25 6.04 -3.24 -39.20
CA GLU A 25 5.35 -2.66 -38.03
C GLU A 25 6.19 -2.79 -36.76
N VAL A 26 6.01 -1.82 -35.83
CA VAL A 26 6.59 -1.84 -34.47
C VAL A 26 5.46 -1.66 -33.46
N ASN A 27 5.23 -2.68 -32.65
CA ASN A 27 4.14 -2.75 -31.70
C ASN A 27 4.65 -2.48 -30.26
N ALA A 28 4.14 -1.45 -29.60
CA ALA A 28 4.51 -1.10 -28.21
C ALA A 28 3.99 -2.10 -27.16
N GLY A 29 2.97 -2.89 -27.51
CA GLY A 29 2.38 -3.91 -26.62
C GLY A 29 2.35 -5.29 -27.29
N PRO A 30 3.50 -5.97 -27.49
CA PRO A 30 3.56 -7.23 -28.22
C PRO A 30 2.81 -8.36 -27.52
N GLY A 31 2.06 -9.15 -28.28
CA GLY A 31 1.46 -10.38 -27.80
C GLY A 31 2.50 -11.49 -27.66
N PHE A 32 2.48 -12.23 -26.56
CA PHE A 32 3.40 -13.37 -26.35
C PHE A 32 2.80 -14.71 -26.75
N ARG A 33 1.47 -14.79 -26.87
CA ARG A 33 0.77 -16.06 -27.11
C ARG A 33 1.29 -16.81 -28.34
N MET A 34 1.51 -16.11 -29.46
CA MET A 34 1.97 -16.73 -30.70
C MET A 34 3.35 -17.38 -30.58
N HIS A 35 4.17 -16.92 -29.64
CA HIS A 35 5.48 -17.50 -29.39
C HIS A 35 5.43 -18.61 -28.32
N LEU A 36 4.59 -18.46 -27.28
CA LEU A 36 4.47 -19.41 -26.18
C LEU A 36 3.64 -20.64 -26.57
N ALA A 37 2.62 -20.46 -27.41
CA ALA A 37 1.71 -21.50 -27.88
C ALA A 37 1.37 -21.28 -29.37
N PRO A 38 2.34 -21.48 -30.27
CA PRO A 38 2.11 -21.34 -31.71
C PRO A 38 1.15 -22.41 -32.22
N THR A 39 0.39 -22.10 -33.26
CA THR A 39 -0.46 -23.08 -33.95
C THR A 39 0.37 -24.17 -34.63
N GLU A 40 1.52 -23.79 -35.19
CA GLU A 40 2.50 -24.67 -35.82
C GLU A 40 3.91 -24.29 -35.35
N GLY A 41 4.81 -25.28 -35.26
CA GLY A 41 6.19 -25.09 -34.83
C GLY A 41 6.42 -25.27 -33.32
N LEU A 42 7.64 -25.00 -32.87
CA LEU A 42 8.05 -25.18 -31.49
C LEU A 42 7.76 -23.94 -30.65
N PRO A 43 7.22 -24.10 -29.43
CA PRO A 43 7.06 -23.00 -28.46
C PRO A 43 8.41 -22.35 -28.12
N ARG A 44 8.42 -21.04 -28.01
CA ARG A 44 9.58 -20.26 -27.55
C ARG A 44 9.18 -19.42 -26.34
N ASN A 45 9.90 -19.58 -25.22
CA ASN A 45 9.64 -18.79 -24.01
C ASN A 45 10.25 -17.39 -24.14
N VAL A 46 9.59 -16.52 -24.90
CA VAL A 46 9.98 -15.11 -25.05
C VAL A 46 9.62 -14.26 -23.84
N ALA A 47 8.78 -14.78 -22.92
CA ALA A 47 8.39 -14.05 -21.72
C ALA A 47 9.50 -14.04 -20.65
N ALA A 48 10.29 -15.11 -20.54
CA ALA A 48 11.36 -15.20 -19.54
C ALA A 48 12.40 -14.07 -19.69
N PRO A 49 13.00 -13.80 -20.86
CA PRO A 49 13.94 -12.68 -21.01
C PRO A 49 13.32 -11.31 -20.70
N VAL A 50 12.02 -11.17 -20.92
CA VAL A 50 11.28 -9.93 -20.60
C VAL A 50 11.19 -9.76 -19.09
N ILE A 51 10.83 -10.83 -18.37
CA ILE A 51 10.76 -10.81 -16.90
C ILE A 51 12.15 -10.58 -16.30
N ASP A 52 13.19 -11.27 -16.80
CA ASP A 52 14.56 -11.10 -16.33
C ASP A 52 15.09 -9.67 -16.54
N LYS A 53 14.66 -9.02 -17.64
CA LYS A 53 15.00 -7.61 -17.89
C LYS A 53 14.25 -6.65 -16.96
N LEU A 54 12.97 -6.92 -16.65
CA LEU A 54 12.16 -6.09 -15.75
C LEU A 54 12.57 -6.28 -14.28
N PHE A 55 12.94 -7.51 -13.93
CA PHE A 55 13.34 -7.91 -12.58
C PHE A 55 14.67 -8.66 -12.62
N PRO A 56 15.81 -7.96 -12.79
CA PRO A 56 17.12 -8.59 -12.77
C PRO A 56 17.33 -9.42 -11.50
N PRO A 57 18.18 -10.45 -11.53
CA PRO A 57 18.49 -11.26 -10.35
C PRO A 57 18.86 -10.40 -9.15
N GLY A 58 18.19 -10.63 -8.00
CA GLY A 58 18.38 -9.85 -6.77
C GLY A 58 17.56 -8.55 -6.69
N SER A 59 16.82 -8.16 -7.75
CA SER A 59 15.86 -7.08 -7.66
C SER A 59 14.59 -7.52 -6.94
N THR A 60 13.94 -6.60 -6.23
CA THR A 60 12.63 -6.84 -5.62
C THR A 60 11.52 -6.49 -6.60
N SER A 61 10.51 -7.35 -6.71
CA SER A 61 9.25 -7.07 -7.42
C SER A 61 8.22 -6.37 -6.55
N ARG A 62 8.57 -6.08 -5.29
CA ARG A 62 7.68 -5.45 -4.31
C ARG A 62 8.26 -4.13 -3.83
N ILE A 63 7.37 -3.19 -3.54
CA ILE A 63 7.67 -1.97 -2.79
C ILE A 63 6.98 -2.06 -1.43
N PRO A 64 7.48 -1.39 -0.38
CA PRO A 64 6.78 -1.28 0.89
C PRO A 64 5.40 -0.65 0.72
N ILE A 65 4.38 -1.29 1.32
CA ILE A 65 2.99 -0.85 1.31
C ILE A 65 2.52 -0.62 2.74
N VAL A 66 2.06 0.60 3.03
CA VAL A 66 1.33 0.93 4.25
C VAL A 66 -0.13 1.10 3.89
N ALA A 67 -1.00 0.28 4.47
CA ALA A 67 -2.45 0.35 4.28
C ALA A 67 -3.14 0.90 5.53
N ILE A 68 -4.04 1.87 5.35
CA ILE A 68 -4.70 2.56 6.47
C ILE A 68 -6.21 2.44 6.32
N SER A 69 -6.87 1.95 7.38
CA SER A 69 -8.33 1.99 7.51
C SER A 69 -8.74 2.61 8.86
N GLY A 70 -10.03 2.78 9.03
CA GLY A 70 -10.63 3.36 10.23
C GLY A 70 -11.87 4.18 9.88
N THR A 71 -12.58 4.65 10.88
CA THR A 71 -13.69 5.59 10.68
C THR A 71 -13.14 6.99 10.45
N ASN A 72 -12.33 7.50 11.36
CA ASN A 72 -11.75 8.83 11.33
C ASN A 72 -10.21 8.76 11.30
N GLY A 73 -9.57 9.84 10.80
CA GLY A 73 -8.12 10.01 10.83
C GLY A 73 -7.34 9.30 9.72
N LYS A 74 -7.98 8.57 8.81
CA LYS A 74 -7.32 7.85 7.70
C LYS A 74 -6.48 8.79 6.83
N THR A 75 -7.08 9.82 6.27
CA THR A 75 -6.43 10.78 5.35
C THR A 75 -5.27 11.51 6.04
N THR A 76 -5.48 11.96 7.28
CA THR A 76 -4.42 12.61 8.07
C THR A 76 -3.24 11.67 8.29
N THR A 77 -3.50 10.43 8.71
CA THR A 77 -2.47 9.41 8.92
C THR A 77 -1.73 9.09 7.63
N THR A 78 -2.47 8.90 6.52
CA THR A 78 -1.89 8.66 5.19
C THR A 78 -0.94 9.76 4.78
N ARG A 79 -1.35 11.03 4.89
CA ARG A 79 -0.52 12.18 4.53
C ARG A 79 0.71 12.34 5.42
N LEU A 80 0.60 12.10 6.73
CA LEU A 80 1.73 12.14 7.64
C LEU A 80 2.76 11.06 7.32
N ILE A 81 2.33 9.82 7.07
CA ILE A 81 3.24 8.73 6.70
C ILE A 81 3.89 9.00 5.34
N ALA A 82 3.11 9.46 4.35
CA ALA A 82 3.64 9.83 3.04
C ALA A 82 4.70 10.95 3.16
N HIS A 83 4.46 11.94 4.02
CA HIS A 83 5.43 13.00 4.30
C HIS A 83 6.71 12.45 4.94
N MET A 84 6.59 11.61 5.98
CA MET A 84 7.75 11.01 6.65
C MET A 84 8.58 10.13 5.69
N ALA A 85 7.92 9.31 4.87
CA ALA A 85 8.59 8.47 3.88
C ALA A 85 9.33 9.32 2.84
N LYS A 86 8.72 10.42 2.38
CA LYS A 86 9.36 11.38 1.48
C LYS A 86 10.61 12.03 2.11
N MET A 87 10.52 12.44 3.38
CA MET A 87 11.67 13.00 4.11
C MET A 87 12.83 12.01 4.25
N LYS A 88 12.55 10.71 4.15
CA LYS A 88 13.55 9.63 4.09
C LYS A 88 14.07 9.36 2.67
N GLY A 89 13.64 10.12 1.67
CA GLY A 89 14.10 10.00 0.28
C GLY A 89 13.31 9.01 -0.58
N PHE A 90 12.20 8.44 -0.08
CA PHE A 90 11.36 7.58 -0.90
C PHE A 90 10.57 8.37 -1.95
N LYS A 91 10.37 7.74 -3.10
CA LYS A 91 9.44 8.20 -4.14
C LYS A 91 8.05 7.66 -3.82
N VAL A 92 7.28 8.49 -3.11
CA VAL A 92 6.01 8.05 -2.50
C VAL A 92 4.85 8.21 -3.45
N GLY A 93 4.04 7.15 -3.57
CA GLY A 93 2.69 7.20 -4.10
C GLY A 93 1.66 6.99 -2.99
N TYR A 94 0.59 7.76 -2.97
CA TYR A 94 -0.45 7.59 -1.95
C TYR A 94 -1.84 7.92 -2.46
N THR A 95 -2.84 7.31 -1.82
CA THR A 95 -4.26 7.50 -2.11
C THR A 95 -4.99 8.05 -0.88
N THR A 96 -5.93 8.95 -1.11
CA THR A 96 -6.76 9.54 -0.06
C THR A 96 -8.21 9.72 -0.55
N SER A 97 -9.10 10.15 0.34
CA SER A 97 -10.48 10.49 -0.01
C SER A 97 -10.62 11.70 -0.94
N ASP A 98 -9.55 12.43 -1.21
CA ASP A 98 -9.55 13.60 -2.10
C ASP A 98 -8.71 13.40 -3.37
N GLY A 99 -7.91 12.32 -3.46
CA GLY A 99 -7.16 12.07 -4.69
C GLY A 99 -6.08 11.00 -4.63
N VAL A 100 -5.43 10.81 -5.79
CA VAL A 100 -4.20 10.03 -5.98
C VAL A 100 -3.04 10.98 -6.18
N TYR A 101 -1.98 10.73 -5.45
CA TYR A 101 -0.77 11.54 -5.47
C TYR A 101 0.47 10.69 -5.76
N ILE A 102 1.28 11.13 -6.72
CA ILE A 102 2.60 10.55 -7.02
C ILE A 102 3.65 11.64 -6.81
N GLN A 103 4.59 11.42 -5.89
CA GLN A 103 5.64 12.39 -5.56
C GLN A 103 5.11 13.83 -5.31
N ASN A 104 3.97 13.95 -4.61
CA ASN A 104 3.21 15.18 -4.33
C ASN A 104 2.47 15.82 -5.53
N ARG A 105 2.49 15.22 -6.70
CA ARG A 105 1.63 15.68 -7.79
C ARG A 105 0.27 15.01 -7.65
N LEU A 106 -0.77 15.79 -7.60
CA LEU A 106 -2.15 15.30 -7.68
C LEU A 106 -2.42 14.86 -9.12
N LEU A 107 -2.68 13.57 -9.31
CA LEU A 107 -2.95 12.98 -10.63
C LEU A 107 -4.44 12.70 -10.86
N MET A 108 -5.17 12.40 -9.81
CA MET A 108 -6.61 12.16 -9.85
C MET A 108 -7.27 12.84 -8.67
N THR A 109 -8.44 13.45 -8.88
CA THR A 109 -9.27 14.07 -7.84
C THR A 109 -10.49 13.20 -7.55
N GLY A 110 -10.95 13.22 -6.31
CA GLY A 110 -12.14 12.52 -5.84
C GLY A 110 -11.83 11.43 -4.83
N ASP A 111 -12.85 10.65 -4.45
CA ASP A 111 -12.68 9.55 -3.50
C ASP A 111 -11.84 8.41 -4.12
N CYS A 112 -10.55 8.42 -3.81
CA CYS A 112 -9.56 7.48 -4.29
C CYS A 112 -9.18 6.41 -3.25
N THR A 113 -10.09 6.04 -2.35
CA THR A 113 -9.87 5.06 -1.28
C THR A 113 -10.19 3.62 -1.68
N GLY A 114 -10.37 3.36 -2.96
CA GLY A 114 -10.70 2.05 -3.52
C GLY A 114 -9.53 1.34 -4.20
N PRO A 115 -9.73 0.06 -4.63
CA PRO A 115 -8.67 -0.78 -5.20
C PRO A 115 -8.10 -0.23 -6.52
N ALA A 116 -8.90 0.36 -7.39
CA ALA A 116 -8.42 0.92 -8.66
C ALA A 116 -7.38 2.03 -8.44
N SER A 117 -7.59 2.88 -7.42
CA SER A 117 -6.63 3.93 -7.06
C SER A 117 -5.36 3.36 -6.44
N ALA A 118 -5.48 2.31 -5.63
CA ALA A 118 -4.33 1.58 -5.10
C ALA A 118 -3.50 0.95 -6.23
N GLU A 119 -4.15 0.27 -7.18
CA GLU A 119 -3.50 -0.28 -8.37
C GLU A 119 -2.82 0.80 -9.22
N PHE A 120 -3.45 1.96 -9.37
CA PHE A 120 -2.86 3.07 -10.11
C PHE A 120 -1.51 3.50 -9.51
N VAL A 121 -1.45 3.63 -8.17
CA VAL A 121 -0.19 3.93 -7.45
C VAL A 121 0.83 2.82 -7.62
N LEU A 122 0.41 1.55 -7.48
CA LEU A 122 1.31 0.39 -7.50
C LEU A 122 1.85 0.06 -8.91
N ARG A 123 1.18 0.53 -9.97
CA ARG A 123 1.63 0.38 -11.35
C ARG A 123 2.60 1.49 -11.80
N ASP A 124 2.72 2.57 -11.04
CA ASP A 124 3.65 3.65 -11.40
C ASP A 124 5.10 3.21 -11.14
N PRO A 125 5.95 3.09 -12.19
CA PRO A 125 7.31 2.58 -12.07
C PRO A 125 8.24 3.52 -11.31
N THR A 126 7.83 4.75 -11.05
CA THR A 126 8.63 5.71 -10.27
C THR A 126 8.38 5.61 -8.78
N VAL A 127 7.30 4.94 -8.35
CA VAL A 127 6.96 4.77 -6.94
C VAL A 127 7.78 3.63 -6.34
N ASN A 128 8.41 3.89 -5.20
CA ASN A 128 9.12 2.88 -4.42
C ASN A 128 8.65 2.76 -2.97
N PHE A 129 7.56 3.46 -2.61
CA PHE A 129 6.88 3.36 -1.32
C PHE A 129 5.41 3.78 -1.51
N ALA A 130 4.48 2.93 -1.10
CA ALA A 130 3.04 3.20 -1.24
C ALA A 130 2.36 3.40 0.12
N VAL A 131 1.47 4.40 0.21
CA VAL A 131 0.62 4.65 1.38
C VAL A 131 -0.83 4.71 0.92
N LEU A 132 -1.62 3.70 1.27
CA LEU A 132 -2.92 3.45 0.66
C LEU A 132 -4.05 3.61 1.70
N GLU A 133 -4.85 4.66 1.56
CA GLU A 133 -6.09 4.80 2.33
C GLU A 133 -7.13 3.82 1.81
N SER A 134 -7.72 3.01 2.70
CA SER A 134 -8.70 1.98 2.37
C SER A 134 -10.00 2.23 3.13
N ALA A 135 -10.99 2.79 2.46
CA ALA A 135 -12.29 3.03 3.04
C ALA A 135 -13.25 1.84 2.82
N ARG A 136 -14.24 1.73 3.70
CA ARG A 136 -15.28 0.69 3.65
C ARG A 136 -15.90 0.53 2.26
N GLY A 137 -16.22 1.65 1.60
CA GLY A 137 -16.90 1.63 0.30
C GLY A 137 -16.11 0.92 -0.78
N GLY A 138 -14.79 1.11 -0.82
CA GLY A 138 -13.87 0.41 -1.72
C GLY A 138 -13.76 -1.07 -1.38
N LEU A 139 -13.49 -1.39 -0.11
CA LEU A 139 -13.36 -2.76 0.40
C LEU A 139 -14.59 -3.63 0.07
N LEU A 140 -15.80 -3.11 0.28
CA LEU A 140 -17.04 -3.85 0.02
C LEU A 140 -17.41 -3.98 -1.47
N ARG A 141 -16.87 -3.12 -2.35
CA ARG A 141 -17.16 -3.18 -3.78
C ARG A 141 -16.26 -4.10 -4.55
N ALA A 142 -14.97 -4.03 -4.27
CA ALA A 142 -13.96 -4.66 -5.11
C ALA A 142 -12.70 -5.11 -4.31
N GLY A 143 -12.77 -5.14 -2.98
CA GLY A 143 -11.67 -5.57 -2.14
C GLY A 143 -10.49 -4.59 -2.09
N LEU A 144 -9.28 -5.14 -2.07
CA LEU A 144 -8.02 -4.40 -2.03
C LEU A 144 -7.35 -4.44 -3.41
N GLY A 145 -6.67 -3.38 -3.80
CA GLY A 145 -5.84 -3.34 -5.01
C GLY A 145 -4.45 -3.95 -4.81
N PHE A 146 -4.25 -4.71 -3.73
CA PHE A 146 -3.00 -5.40 -3.38
C PHE A 146 -3.31 -6.69 -2.62
N LYS A 147 -2.39 -7.64 -2.62
CA LYS A 147 -2.56 -8.92 -1.94
C LYS A 147 -2.10 -8.85 -0.48
N HIS A 148 -0.96 -8.21 -0.23
CA HIS A 148 -0.36 -8.08 1.09
C HIS A 148 0.21 -6.67 1.27
N CYS A 149 0.27 -6.19 2.52
CA CYS A 149 0.97 -4.97 2.91
C CYS A 149 2.02 -5.28 3.99
N ASP A 150 2.96 -4.36 4.16
CA ASP A 150 4.03 -4.48 5.17
C ASP A 150 3.59 -3.89 6.50
N ILE A 151 2.75 -2.84 6.45
CA ILE A 151 2.15 -2.21 7.63
C ILE A 151 0.66 -2.02 7.38
N GLY A 152 -0.16 -2.52 8.31
CA GLY A 152 -1.62 -2.32 8.32
C GLY A 152 -2.04 -1.51 9.54
N ILE A 153 -2.73 -0.39 9.33
CA ILE A 153 -3.14 0.52 10.41
C ILE A 153 -4.65 0.59 10.49
N VAL A 154 -5.21 0.44 11.68
CA VAL A 154 -6.61 0.75 11.94
C VAL A 154 -6.70 1.78 13.05
N THR A 155 -7.22 2.97 12.69
CA THR A 155 -7.25 4.13 13.59
C THR A 155 -8.35 4.02 14.66
N ASN A 156 -9.58 3.74 14.25
CA ASN A 156 -10.75 3.57 15.13
C ASN A 156 -11.93 2.97 14.36
N VAL A 157 -12.91 2.46 15.08
CA VAL A 157 -14.19 2.00 14.55
C VAL A 157 -15.33 2.63 15.34
N ALA A 158 -16.05 3.54 14.72
CA ALA A 158 -17.21 4.19 15.30
C ALA A 158 -18.44 4.03 14.39
N ALA A 159 -19.64 4.25 14.94
CA ALA A 159 -20.86 4.23 14.17
C ALA A 159 -20.83 5.34 13.11
N ASP A 160 -20.60 4.96 11.87
CA ASP A 160 -20.55 5.86 10.72
C ASP A 160 -21.12 5.16 9.49
N HIS A 161 -22.05 5.83 8.81
CA HIS A 161 -22.73 5.33 7.61
C HIS A 161 -23.33 3.91 7.77
N LEU A 162 -23.84 3.54 8.95
CA LEU A 162 -24.56 2.29 9.15
C LEU A 162 -25.83 2.23 8.28
N GLY A 163 -26.28 1.01 7.94
CA GLY A 163 -27.43 0.77 7.06
C GLY A 163 -27.10 0.73 5.57
N LEU A 164 -25.86 1.06 5.16
CA LEU A 164 -25.44 0.99 3.77
C LEU A 164 -24.74 -0.32 3.44
N LYS A 165 -25.09 -0.94 2.28
CA LYS A 165 -24.48 -2.17 1.75
C LYS A 165 -24.48 -3.33 2.75
N GLY A 166 -25.56 -3.51 3.52
CA GLY A 166 -25.71 -4.62 4.45
C GLY A 166 -24.90 -4.51 5.75
N ILE A 167 -24.24 -3.38 6.02
CA ILE A 167 -23.53 -3.12 7.26
C ILE A 167 -24.44 -2.34 8.20
N HIS A 168 -24.98 -3.01 9.21
CA HIS A 168 -25.96 -2.45 10.14
C HIS A 168 -25.42 -2.22 11.54
N THR A 169 -24.27 -2.86 11.89
CA THR A 169 -23.66 -2.74 13.22
C THR A 169 -22.21 -2.33 13.15
N VAL A 170 -21.70 -1.81 14.26
CA VAL A 170 -20.28 -1.38 14.39
C VAL A 170 -19.35 -2.59 14.34
N GLU A 171 -19.79 -3.75 14.84
CA GLU A 171 -19.04 -5.00 14.78
C GLU A 171 -18.89 -5.51 13.33
N GLN A 172 -19.95 -5.38 12.51
CA GLN A 172 -19.86 -5.68 11.08
C GLN A 172 -18.87 -4.73 10.39
N LEU A 173 -18.92 -3.44 10.74
CA LEU A 173 -17.96 -2.46 10.22
C LEU A 173 -16.53 -2.77 10.64
N ALA A 174 -16.32 -3.22 11.89
CA ALA A 174 -15.03 -3.66 12.39
C ALA A 174 -14.48 -4.84 11.58
N LYS A 175 -15.32 -5.84 11.25
CA LYS A 175 -14.91 -6.97 10.39
C LYS A 175 -14.43 -6.50 9.02
N VAL A 176 -15.12 -5.56 8.38
CA VAL A 176 -14.70 -5.01 7.09
C VAL A 176 -13.34 -4.31 7.18
N LYS A 177 -13.13 -3.52 8.23
CA LYS A 177 -11.85 -2.82 8.44
C LYS A 177 -10.73 -3.77 8.88
N GLY A 178 -11.07 -4.87 9.53
CA GLY A 178 -10.15 -5.92 9.99
C GLY A 178 -9.40 -6.62 8.86
N VAL A 179 -9.93 -6.57 7.63
CA VAL A 179 -9.22 -7.08 6.44
C VAL A 179 -7.84 -6.43 6.27
N ILE A 180 -7.66 -5.15 6.66
CA ILE A 180 -6.37 -4.47 6.53
C ILE A 180 -5.28 -5.13 7.39
N PRO A 181 -5.42 -5.26 8.72
CA PRO A 181 -4.40 -5.95 9.50
C PRO A 181 -4.25 -7.44 9.16
N GLU A 182 -5.31 -8.12 8.67
CA GLU A 182 -5.26 -9.52 8.24
C GLU A 182 -4.44 -9.72 6.95
N THR A 183 -4.24 -8.69 6.12
CA THR A 183 -3.42 -8.76 4.91
C THR A 183 -1.95 -8.39 5.15
N VAL A 184 -1.56 -8.09 6.36
CA VAL A 184 -0.17 -7.79 6.70
C VAL A 184 0.68 -9.07 6.58
N LEU A 185 1.86 -8.93 5.97
CA LEU A 185 2.83 -10.03 5.88
C LEU A 185 3.25 -10.53 7.28
N PRO A 186 3.61 -11.81 7.44
CA PRO A 186 4.01 -12.37 8.74
C PRO A 186 5.16 -11.61 9.42
N ASP A 187 6.10 -11.06 8.66
CA ASP A 187 7.22 -10.23 9.12
C ASP A 187 6.86 -8.73 9.23
N GLY A 188 5.67 -8.36 8.76
CA GLY A 188 5.12 -7.00 8.83
C GLY A 188 4.55 -6.64 10.21
N THR A 189 3.83 -5.52 10.29
CA THR A 189 3.28 -5.03 11.57
C THR A 189 1.87 -4.47 11.41
N ALA A 190 0.93 -4.99 12.19
CA ALA A 190 -0.39 -4.40 12.39
C ALA A 190 -0.33 -3.35 13.51
N ILE A 191 -0.71 -2.11 13.23
CA ILE A 191 -0.73 -1.00 14.19
C ILE A 191 -2.19 -0.73 14.57
N LEU A 192 -2.53 -1.00 15.83
CA LEU A 192 -3.91 -1.01 16.31
C LEU A 192 -4.12 -0.05 17.48
N ASN A 193 -5.29 0.59 17.50
CA ASN A 193 -5.69 1.49 18.58
C ASN A 193 -6.05 0.68 19.84
N ALA A 194 -5.32 0.91 20.92
CA ALA A 194 -5.58 0.27 22.21
C ALA A 194 -6.78 0.88 22.96
N ASP A 195 -7.22 2.09 22.58
CA ASP A 195 -8.34 2.77 23.21
C ASP A 195 -9.70 2.35 22.62
N ASP A 196 -9.69 1.61 21.51
CA ASP A 196 -10.88 1.10 20.80
C ASP A 196 -10.96 -0.42 20.96
N ASP A 197 -12.02 -0.91 21.60
CA ASP A 197 -12.21 -2.34 21.89
C ASP A 197 -12.28 -3.20 20.64
N LEU A 198 -12.96 -2.72 19.58
CA LEU A 198 -13.13 -3.45 18.33
C LEU A 198 -11.82 -3.50 17.55
N VAL A 199 -11.07 -2.39 17.51
CA VAL A 199 -9.75 -2.36 16.87
C VAL A 199 -8.76 -3.22 17.65
N TYR A 200 -8.73 -3.10 18.97
CA TYR A 200 -7.85 -3.92 19.79
C TYR A 200 -8.13 -5.42 19.65
N ALA A 201 -9.41 -5.81 19.44
CA ALA A 201 -9.79 -7.20 19.25
C ALA A 201 -9.21 -7.81 17.94
N MET A 202 -8.95 -7.00 16.91
CA MET A 202 -8.42 -7.45 15.62
C MET A 202 -7.07 -8.18 15.73
N ARG A 203 -6.27 -7.88 16.76
CA ARG A 203 -4.99 -8.56 17.01
C ARG A 203 -5.08 -10.09 17.15
N LYS A 204 -6.29 -10.62 17.38
CA LYS A 204 -6.52 -12.07 17.51
C LYS A 204 -6.54 -12.79 16.16
N ASN A 205 -6.75 -12.04 15.08
CA ASN A 205 -6.95 -12.56 13.72
C ASN A 205 -5.74 -12.30 12.81
N VAL A 206 -4.62 -11.83 13.36
CA VAL A 206 -3.41 -11.53 12.58
C VAL A 206 -2.28 -12.46 12.95
N GLU A 207 -1.47 -12.83 11.97
CA GLU A 207 -0.28 -13.67 12.15
C GLU A 207 1.03 -12.85 12.17
N CYS A 208 0.93 -11.53 11.94
CA CYS A 208 2.05 -10.60 11.92
C CYS A 208 2.37 -10.03 13.30
N ASN A 209 3.42 -9.19 13.37
CA ASN A 209 3.70 -8.41 14.56
C ASN A 209 2.57 -7.41 14.85
N VAL A 210 2.33 -7.14 16.13
CA VAL A 210 1.34 -6.15 16.57
C VAL A 210 2.04 -5.03 17.32
N ALA A 211 1.75 -3.79 16.92
CA ALA A 211 2.06 -2.59 17.69
C ALA A 211 0.76 -1.92 18.13
N LEU A 212 0.76 -1.30 19.29
CA LEU A 212 -0.40 -0.61 19.84
C LEU A 212 -0.13 0.89 20.00
N PHE A 213 -1.18 1.70 19.85
CA PHE A 213 -1.11 3.10 20.24
C PHE A 213 -2.29 3.48 21.14
N SER A 214 -2.09 4.50 21.98
CA SER A 214 -3.09 5.01 22.91
C SER A 214 -2.85 6.49 23.22
N LEU A 215 -3.92 7.22 23.46
CA LEU A 215 -3.87 8.57 24.02
C LEU A 215 -3.67 8.56 25.54
N ASP A 216 -3.95 7.42 26.21
CA ASP A 216 -3.75 7.22 27.63
C ASP A 216 -2.45 6.43 27.90
N GLU A 217 -1.46 7.08 28.48
CA GLU A 217 -0.20 6.45 28.90
C GLU A 217 -0.40 5.31 29.94
N ASN A 218 -1.53 5.32 30.66
CA ASN A 218 -1.87 4.33 31.66
C ASN A 218 -2.78 3.22 31.15
N ASN A 219 -3.12 3.21 29.86
CA ASN A 219 -3.95 2.16 29.28
C ASN A 219 -3.39 0.76 29.60
N PRO A 220 -4.19 -0.14 30.23
CA PRO A 220 -3.71 -1.44 30.69
C PRO A 220 -3.21 -2.34 29.53
N ARG A 221 -3.74 -2.16 28.32
CA ARG A 221 -3.32 -2.88 27.12
C ARG A 221 -1.92 -2.47 26.69
N ILE A 222 -1.61 -1.17 26.78
CA ILE A 222 -0.26 -0.64 26.54
C ILE A 222 0.72 -1.17 27.58
N LYS A 223 0.35 -1.12 28.88
CA LYS A 223 1.22 -1.66 29.95
C LYS A 223 1.49 -3.15 29.78
N ALA A 224 0.47 -3.93 29.38
CA ALA A 224 0.65 -5.35 29.06
C ALA A 224 1.56 -5.58 27.85
N MET A 225 1.47 -4.74 26.80
CA MET A 225 2.33 -4.78 25.63
C MET A 225 3.79 -4.48 26.00
N GLN A 226 4.03 -3.43 26.77
CA GLN A 226 5.36 -3.05 27.27
C GLN A 226 6.00 -4.16 28.10
N LYS A 227 5.27 -4.77 29.05
CA LYS A 227 5.76 -5.90 29.87
C LYS A 227 6.24 -7.09 29.02
N ARG A 228 5.71 -7.28 27.83
CA ARG A 228 6.12 -8.35 26.88
C ARG A 228 7.22 -7.92 25.92
N GLY A 229 7.79 -6.71 26.07
CA GLY A 229 8.79 -6.16 25.15
C GLY A 229 8.22 -5.70 23.82
N GLY A 230 6.90 -5.60 23.68
CA GLY A 230 6.23 -5.20 22.45
C GLY A 230 6.35 -3.69 22.16
N LEU A 231 6.10 -3.33 20.90
CA LEU A 231 6.14 -1.96 20.40
C LEU A 231 4.83 -1.25 20.71
N SER A 232 4.92 -0.04 21.24
CA SER A 232 3.75 0.82 21.45
C SER A 232 4.09 2.30 21.28
N ALA A 233 3.06 3.11 21.02
CA ALA A 233 3.15 4.56 21.01
C ALA A 233 2.10 5.14 21.96
N ILE A 234 2.48 6.14 22.74
CA ILE A 234 1.61 6.80 23.71
C ILE A 234 1.70 8.32 23.60
N TYR A 235 0.64 8.97 24.02
CA TYR A 235 0.68 10.40 24.32
C TYR A 235 0.99 10.57 25.81
N GLU A 236 2.14 11.16 26.12
CA GLU A 236 2.65 11.33 27.49
C GLU A 236 3.21 12.75 27.67
N ASN A 237 2.66 13.52 28.61
CA ASN A 237 3.14 14.86 28.97
C ASN A 237 3.31 15.81 27.74
N GLY A 238 2.36 15.79 26.80
CA GLY A 238 2.40 16.61 25.60
C GLY A 238 3.28 16.06 24.49
N TYR A 239 3.91 14.89 24.67
CA TYR A 239 4.77 14.26 23.66
C TYR A 239 4.15 12.98 23.09
N ILE A 240 4.43 12.74 21.82
CA ILE A 240 4.31 11.43 21.23
C ILE A 240 5.55 10.64 21.61
N THR A 241 5.36 9.54 22.33
CA THR A 241 6.44 8.70 22.90
C THR A 241 6.31 7.28 22.34
N ILE A 242 7.39 6.74 21.78
CA ILE A 242 7.49 5.33 21.37
C ILE A 242 8.11 4.55 22.52
N CYS A 243 7.53 3.37 22.80
CA CYS A 243 7.97 2.48 23.87
C CYS A 243 8.20 1.07 23.31
N ARG A 244 9.28 0.42 23.79
CA ARG A 244 9.54 -1.01 23.55
C ARG A 244 10.11 -1.63 24.83
N GLY A 245 9.29 -2.43 25.52
CA GLY A 245 9.64 -2.84 26.88
C GLY A 245 9.77 -1.63 27.79
N GLU A 246 10.90 -1.54 28.51
CA GLU A 246 11.24 -0.40 29.37
C GLU A 246 11.82 0.79 28.60
N TRP A 247 12.27 0.57 27.37
CA TRP A 247 12.82 1.64 26.54
C TRP A 247 11.74 2.61 26.09
N LYS A 248 12.01 3.90 26.23
CA LYS A 248 11.12 4.99 25.79
C LYS A 248 11.90 6.03 25.00
N MET A 249 11.29 6.54 23.95
CA MET A 249 11.81 7.63 23.14
C MET A 249 10.71 8.66 22.89
N ARG A 250 10.89 9.87 23.38
CA ARG A 250 10.06 11.02 22.99
C ARG A 250 10.41 11.41 21.55
N VAL A 251 9.42 11.36 20.67
CA VAL A 251 9.59 11.64 19.26
C VAL A 251 9.43 13.13 18.95
N ILE A 252 8.30 13.72 19.37
CA ILE A 252 7.94 15.09 19.09
C ILE A 252 6.87 15.57 20.09
N GLN A 253 6.84 16.86 20.39
CA GLN A 253 5.68 17.46 21.03
C GLN A 253 4.49 17.45 20.08
N ALA A 254 3.31 17.08 20.57
CA ALA A 254 2.12 16.98 19.72
C ALA A 254 1.76 18.30 19.01
N VAL A 255 2.00 19.44 19.69
CA VAL A 255 1.78 20.79 19.12
C VAL A 255 2.72 21.12 17.96
N ASN A 256 3.83 20.41 17.82
CA ASN A 256 4.81 20.60 16.76
C ASN A 256 4.64 19.62 15.58
N VAL A 257 3.62 18.73 15.64
CA VAL A 257 3.31 17.85 14.50
C VAL A 257 2.80 18.72 13.35
N PRO A 258 3.40 18.63 12.16
CA PRO A 258 3.03 19.49 11.03
C PRO A 258 1.70 19.05 10.40
N LEU A 259 0.60 19.32 11.10
CA LEU A 259 -0.75 19.13 10.61
C LEU A 259 -1.20 20.43 9.97
N THR A 260 -1.40 20.41 8.65
CA THR A 260 -1.91 21.57 7.93
C THR A 260 -3.18 21.22 7.17
N TYR A 261 -4.16 22.10 7.23
CA TYR A 261 -5.32 22.10 6.35
C TYR A 261 -5.26 23.36 5.46
N GLY A 262 -5.24 23.16 4.14
CA GLY A 262 -5.12 24.26 3.19
C GLY A 262 -3.87 25.13 3.38
N GLY A 263 -2.75 24.53 3.83
CA GLY A 263 -1.49 25.23 4.07
C GLY A 263 -1.41 25.97 5.41
N LYS A 264 -2.41 25.88 6.26
CA LYS A 264 -2.40 26.45 7.62
C LYS A 264 -2.28 25.31 8.64
N ALA A 265 -1.48 25.50 9.69
CA ALA A 265 -1.44 24.60 10.84
C ALA A 265 -2.82 24.57 11.52
N THR A 266 -3.31 23.37 11.86
CA THR A 266 -4.57 23.17 12.61
C THR A 266 -4.26 22.70 13.99
#